data_544a12b4acc264c67bb0b327d9a7054d
#
_entry.id   544a12b4acc264c67bb0b327d9a7054d
#
_cell.length_a   1.000
_cell.length_b   1.000
_cell.length_c   1.000
_cell.angle_alpha   90.00
_cell.angle_beta   90.00
_cell.angle_gamma   90.00
#
_symmetry.space_group_name_H-M   'P 1'
#
loop_
_entity.id
_entity.type
_entity.pdbx_description
1 polymer ?
#
loop_
_entity_poly.entity_id
_entity_poly.type
_entity_poly.pdbx_seq_one_letter_code
_entity_poly.pdbx_strand_id
1 'polypeptide(L)'
;MTKDDVPIALSKIEYDLLAFLAANQGKPFKREELLESVWGYKEFFGDRRTVDVTVSRLRNKIESDPTHPEYIFSKHGYGYYLA
;
A
#
# COMPACT_ATOMS: atom_id res chain seq x y z
N MET A 1 7.52 -9.95 9.16
CA MET A 1 6.72 -8.83 9.65
C MET A 1 5.80 -9.31 10.77
N THR A 2 5.66 -8.52 11.80
CA THR A 2 4.81 -8.86 12.94
C THR A 2 3.91 -7.69 13.32
N LYS A 3 2.81 -8.00 13.98
CA LYS A 3 1.88 -7.04 14.57
C LYS A 3 1.54 -7.59 15.94
N ASP A 4 1.84 -6.82 16.99
CA ASP A 4 1.64 -7.25 18.39
C ASP A 4 2.28 -8.63 18.66
N ASP A 5 3.49 -8.83 18.12
CA ASP A 5 4.26 -10.08 18.20
C ASP A 5 3.62 -11.27 17.50
N VAL A 6 2.60 -11.02 16.67
CA VAL A 6 1.96 -12.06 15.87
C VAL A 6 2.45 -11.94 14.43
N PRO A 7 2.95 -13.04 13.82
CA PRO A 7 3.38 -13.01 12.43
C PRO A 7 2.23 -12.59 11.50
N ILE A 8 2.52 -11.73 10.54
CA ILE A 8 1.56 -11.28 9.55
C ILE A 8 1.94 -11.88 8.20
N ALA A 9 1.02 -12.67 7.62
CA ALA A 9 1.21 -13.22 6.29
C ALA A 9 0.76 -12.21 5.25
N LEU A 10 1.72 -11.69 4.49
CA LEU A 10 1.44 -10.79 3.37
C LEU A 10 1.62 -11.55 2.06
N SER A 11 0.75 -11.26 1.08
CA SER A 11 0.99 -11.73 -0.29
C SER A 11 2.21 -10.98 -0.84
N LYS A 12 2.78 -11.51 -1.94
CA LYS A 12 3.95 -10.88 -2.54
C LYS A 12 3.67 -9.43 -2.93
N ILE A 13 2.52 -9.16 -3.53
CA ILE A 13 2.19 -7.81 -3.98
C ILE A 13 1.95 -6.86 -2.79
N GLU A 14 1.35 -7.35 -1.73
CA GLU A 14 1.17 -6.56 -0.50
C GLU A 14 2.52 -6.21 0.10
N TYR A 15 3.42 -7.16 0.17
CA TYR A 15 4.77 -6.93 0.66
C TYR A 15 5.53 -5.94 -0.23
N ASP A 16 5.46 -6.13 -1.55
CA ASP A 16 6.13 -5.25 -2.49
C ASP A 16 5.63 -3.81 -2.40
N LEU A 17 4.33 -3.63 -2.25
CA LEU A 17 3.73 -2.30 -2.07
C LEU A 17 4.22 -1.65 -0.78
N LEU A 18 4.17 -2.38 0.33
CA LEU A 18 4.62 -1.87 1.61
C LEU A 18 6.11 -1.53 1.58
N ALA A 19 6.93 -2.41 1.00
CA ALA A 19 8.37 -2.19 0.88
C ALA A 19 8.69 -0.95 0.03
N PHE A 20 7.96 -0.76 -1.06
CA PHE A 20 8.13 0.40 -1.93
C PHE A 20 7.79 1.69 -1.19
N LEU A 21 6.68 1.72 -0.47
CA LEU A 21 6.30 2.88 0.32
C LEU A 21 7.27 3.14 1.45
N ALA A 22 7.76 2.08 2.10
CA ALA A 22 8.74 2.20 3.19
C ALA A 22 10.08 2.75 2.70
N ALA A 23 10.50 2.38 1.49
CA ALA A 23 11.72 2.91 0.88
C ALA A 23 11.60 4.39 0.52
N ASN A 24 10.36 4.90 0.42
CA ASN A 24 10.07 6.28 0.06
C ASN A 24 9.16 6.93 1.11
N GLN A 25 9.49 6.71 2.36
CA GLN A 25 8.67 7.13 3.50
C GLN A 25 8.39 8.63 3.47
N GLY A 26 7.13 9.00 3.68
CA GLY A 26 6.70 10.40 3.67
C GLY A 26 6.40 10.96 2.28
N LYS A 27 6.73 10.21 1.21
CA LYS A 27 6.49 10.67 -0.16
C LYS A 27 5.19 10.05 -0.70
N PRO A 28 4.18 10.85 -1.05
CA PRO A 28 2.97 10.31 -1.64
C PRO A 28 3.16 9.92 -3.10
N PHE A 29 2.47 8.84 -3.50
CA PHE A 29 2.50 8.32 -4.87
C PHE A 29 1.09 8.22 -5.40
N LYS A 30 0.92 8.55 -6.67
CA LYS A 30 -0.34 8.34 -7.36
C LYS A 30 -0.58 6.85 -7.58
N ARG A 31 -1.85 6.47 -7.74
CA ARG A 31 -2.20 5.08 -8.03
C ARG A 31 -1.51 4.57 -9.29
N GLU A 32 -1.43 5.41 -10.33
CA GLU A 32 -0.74 5.09 -11.57
C GLU A 32 0.74 4.80 -11.33
N GLU A 33 1.39 5.61 -10.52
CA GLU A 33 2.79 5.42 -10.17
C GLU A 33 3.00 4.11 -9.43
N LEU A 34 2.09 3.76 -8.53
CA LEU A 34 2.16 2.50 -7.79
C LEU A 34 1.92 1.30 -8.71
N LEU A 35 0.96 1.39 -9.63
CA LEU A 35 0.73 0.33 -10.60
C LEU A 35 1.99 0.07 -11.43
N GLU A 36 2.63 1.11 -11.90
CA GLU A 36 3.83 0.99 -12.70
C GLU A 36 5.01 0.47 -11.88
N SER A 37 5.22 1.01 -10.69
CA SER A 37 6.39 0.70 -9.87
C SER A 37 6.28 -0.64 -9.14
N VAL A 38 5.10 -0.97 -8.65
CA VAL A 38 4.88 -2.17 -7.81
C VAL A 38 4.36 -3.33 -8.66
N TRP A 39 3.36 -3.09 -9.48
CA TRP A 39 2.76 -4.12 -10.34
C TRP A 39 3.51 -4.31 -11.65
N GLY A 40 4.26 -3.29 -12.10
CA GLY A 40 5.03 -3.37 -13.33
C GLY A 40 4.22 -3.20 -14.60
N TYR A 41 3.04 -2.64 -14.52
CA TYR A 41 2.22 -2.38 -15.70
C TYR A 41 2.75 -1.17 -16.45
N LYS A 42 3.25 -1.39 -17.66
CA LYS A 42 3.78 -0.31 -18.48
C LYS A 42 2.69 0.45 -19.24
N GLU A 43 1.52 -0.15 -19.42
CA GLU A 43 0.44 0.40 -20.22
C GLU A 43 -0.91 0.22 -19.54
N PHE A 44 -1.08 0.57 -18.33
CA PHE A 44 -2.39 0.64 -17.70
C PHE A 44 -3.39 -0.47 -18.02
N PHE A 45 -2.96 -1.73 -18.00
CA PHE A 45 -3.89 -2.84 -18.08
C PHE A 45 -4.57 -3.09 -16.73
N GLY A 46 -4.03 -2.51 -15.66
CA GLY A 46 -4.57 -2.63 -14.34
C GLY A 46 -5.55 -1.51 -14.02
N ASP A 47 -6.63 -1.85 -13.34
CA ASP A 47 -7.55 -0.88 -12.79
C ASP A 47 -6.90 -0.24 -11.55
N ARG A 48 -7.02 1.07 -11.40
CA ARG A 48 -6.56 1.78 -10.19
C ARG A 48 -7.16 1.20 -8.92
N ARG A 49 -8.33 0.59 -9.02
CA ARG A 49 -8.96 -0.11 -7.89
C ARG A 49 -8.11 -1.24 -7.35
N THR A 50 -7.24 -1.82 -8.18
CA THR A 50 -6.30 -2.85 -7.74
C THR A 50 -5.41 -2.31 -6.63
N VAL A 51 -4.94 -1.08 -6.75
CA VAL A 51 -4.16 -0.42 -5.71
C VAL A 51 -5.02 -0.22 -4.45
N ASP A 52 -6.23 0.30 -4.61
CA ASP A 52 -7.13 0.56 -3.48
C ASP A 52 -7.46 -0.72 -2.72
N VAL A 53 -7.74 -1.81 -3.43
CA VAL A 53 -8.04 -3.11 -2.83
C VAL A 53 -6.81 -3.63 -2.07
N THR A 54 -5.63 -3.54 -2.67
CA THR A 54 -4.39 -4.00 -2.03
C THR A 54 -4.08 -3.19 -0.77
N VAL A 55 -4.25 -1.87 -0.84
CA VAL A 55 -4.06 -1.00 0.33
C VAL A 55 -5.06 -1.35 1.43
N SER A 56 -6.32 -1.58 1.08
CA SER A 56 -7.34 -1.95 2.05
C SER A 56 -6.99 -3.26 2.75
N ARG A 57 -6.57 -4.27 1.99
CA ARG A 57 -6.15 -5.55 2.57
C ARG A 57 -4.92 -5.41 3.46
N LEU A 58 -3.96 -4.59 3.03
CA LEU A 58 -2.75 -4.32 3.79
C LEU A 58 -3.09 -3.63 5.10
N ARG A 59 -3.96 -2.62 5.07
CA ARG A 59 -4.42 -1.93 6.27
C ARG A 59 -5.09 -2.89 7.24
N ASN A 60 -5.94 -3.78 6.76
CA ASN A 60 -6.59 -4.77 7.60
C ASN A 60 -5.59 -5.69 8.30
N LYS A 61 -4.43 -5.90 7.69
CA LYS A 61 -3.39 -6.77 8.24
C LYS A 61 -2.45 -6.06 9.20
N ILE A 62 -2.06 -4.83 8.90
CA ILE A 62 -1.01 -4.13 9.67
C ILE A 62 -1.53 -3.03 10.59
N GLU A 63 -2.68 -2.46 10.31
CA GLU A 63 -3.26 -1.41 11.15
C GLU A 63 -4.10 -1.99 12.26
N SER A 64 -4.00 -1.41 13.46
CA SER A 64 -4.85 -1.82 14.58
C SER A 64 -6.31 -1.43 14.31
N ASP A 65 -6.52 -0.27 13.72
CA ASP A 65 -7.82 0.20 13.26
C ASP A 65 -7.69 0.72 11.83
N PRO A 66 -8.15 -0.06 10.82
CA PRO A 66 -8.02 0.37 9.41
C PRO A 66 -8.73 1.69 9.09
N THR A 67 -9.71 2.09 9.88
CA THR A 67 -10.41 3.36 9.68
C THR A 67 -9.63 4.55 10.23
N HIS A 68 -8.64 4.29 11.09
CA HIS A 68 -7.74 5.29 11.64
C HIS A 68 -6.29 4.80 11.45
N PRO A 69 -5.78 4.79 10.20
CA PRO A 69 -4.48 4.23 9.92
C PRO A 69 -3.33 5.00 10.58
N GLU A 70 -2.34 4.26 11.05
CA GLU A 70 -1.13 4.81 11.65
C GLU A 70 0.07 4.72 10.71
N TYR A 71 0.00 3.86 9.70
CA TYR A 71 1.13 3.58 8.80
C TYR A 71 0.85 4.02 7.38
N ILE A 72 -0.21 3.51 6.76
CA ILE A 72 -0.53 3.82 5.37
C ILE A 72 -1.63 4.87 5.32
N PHE A 73 -1.29 6.04 4.82
CA PHE A 73 -2.22 7.17 4.74
C PHE A 73 -2.65 7.40 3.31
N SER A 74 -3.87 7.89 3.16
CA SER A 74 -4.38 8.37 1.87
C SER A 74 -4.16 9.87 1.77
N LYS A 75 -3.62 10.32 0.65
CA LYS A 75 -3.60 11.74 0.32
C LYS A 75 -4.80 12.00 -0.58
N HIS A 76 -5.78 12.73 -0.07
CA HIS A 76 -7.03 12.95 -0.76
C HIS A 76 -6.81 13.52 -2.18
N GLY A 77 -7.42 12.87 -3.17
CA GLY A 77 -7.31 13.27 -4.57
C GLY A 77 -5.95 13.01 -5.20
N TYR A 78 -5.04 12.29 -4.52
CA TYR A 78 -3.71 12.02 -5.03
C TYR A 78 -3.38 10.53 -5.01
N GLY A 79 -3.19 9.95 -3.83
CA GLY A 79 -2.81 8.55 -3.70
C GLY A 79 -2.51 8.16 -2.28
N TYR A 80 -1.40 7.43 -2.09
CA TYR A 80 -1.05 6.86 -0.79
C TYR A 80 0.40 7.14 -0.43
N TYR A 81 0.69 7.14 0.87
CA TYR A 81 2.05 7.25 1.38
C TYR A 81 2.19 6.54 2.72
N LEU A 82 3.42 6.21 3.07
CA LEU A 82 3.74 5.66 4.38
C LEU A 82 4.31 6.79 5.25
N ALA A 83 3.78 6.91 6.44
CA ALA A 83 4.27 7.92 7.40
C ALA A 83 5.65 7.57 7.94
#